data_07ff3707583bd53a131c6b290af19b03
#
_entry.id   07ff3707583bd53a131c6b290af19b03
#
_cell.length_a   1.000
_cell.length_b   1.000
_cell.length_c   1.000
_cell.angle_alpha   90.00
_cell.angle_beta   90.00
_cell.angle_gamma   90.00
#
_symmetry.space_group_name_H-M   'P 1'
#
loop_
_entity.id
_entity.type
_entity.pdbx_description
1 polymer ?
#
loop_
_entity_poly.entity_id
_entity_poly.type
_entity_poly.pdbx_seq_one_letter_code
_entity_poly.pdbx_strand_id
1 'polypeptide(L)'
;MPRVSVVLPVFNAAGTITRAVASVRAQTWADWELVVMDDGSTDGTREILRELAQVETRMRVCAREHAGVALTANAAMAEARGEFIARMDADDFSHPERLAEQVALLEQAENRDVGAVGCFVEFGGDRAANAGYALHVDWVNALLTPEAIALGRFVEQPVVNPSVMFRRELVARLGGYRDGDFPEDYELWLRWLDAGVRIAKVPRVLLTWNDAPTRLTRTDARYAPDAFFRLKAEWIARELARVAVGRKIVVWGAGRHTRKRAAWLAGWGVLIAGYVDVDVKKTGRRIGGTGLPVIGVEALPAPGEIFVLSYVTTRGARDYNRARLVERGYAEGRDFLLCA
;
A
#
# COMPACT_ATOMS: atom_id res chain seq x y z
N MET A 1 20.59 13.40 18.88
CA MET A 1 20.01 12.23 18.18
C MET A 1 19.48 12.74 16.87
N PRO A 2 19.60 11.99 15.76
CA PRO A 2 19.13 12.45 14.46
C PRO A 2 17.60 12.66 14.47
N ARG A 3 17.11 13.57 13.65
CA ARG A 3 15.66 13.78 13.49
C ARG A 3 15.03 12.65 12.67
N VAL A 4 15.70 12.20 11.62
CA VAL A 4 15.23 11.16 10.70
C VAL A 4 16.18 9.97 10.71
N SER A 5 15.64 8.76 10.86
CA SER A 5 16.35 7.52 10.54
C SER A 5 15.85 6.99 9.20
N VAL A 6 16.72 7.00 8.19
CA VAL A 6 16.44 6.28 6.94
C VAL A 6 16.72 4.80 7.19
N VAL A 7 15.73 3.93 7.02
CA VAL A 7 15.87 2.48 7.20
C VAL A 7 15.89 1.79 5.84
N LEU A 8 16.95 1.03 5.60
CA LEU A 8 17.22 0.38 4.32
C LEU A 8 17.56 -1.11 4.56
N PRO A 9 16.56 -2.02 4.50
CA PRO A 9 16.84 -3.45 4.42
C PRO A 9 17.44 -3.78 3.05
N VAL A 10 18.42 -4.66 3.03
CA VAL A 10 19.12 -5.04 1.79
C VAL A 10 19.42 -6.53 1.77
N PHE A 11 19.24 -7.13 0.59
CA PHE A 11 19.65 -8.49 0.28
C PHE A 11 20.05 -8.58 -1.19
N ASN A 12 21.31 -8.98 -1.45
CA ASN A 12 21.86 -9.18 -2.80
C ASN A 12 21.60 -7.99 -3.74
N ALA A 13 22.10 -6.81 -3.39
CA ALA A 13 21.90 -5.55 -4.11
C ALA A 13 23.21 -4.89 -4.57
N ALA A 14 24.28 -5.66 -4.84
CA ALA A 14 25.57 -5.11 -5.23
C ALA A 14 25.49 -4.15 -6.44
N GLY A 15 24.56 -4.41 -7.38
CA GLY A 15 24.37 -3.57 -8.58
C GLY A 15 23.65 -2.24 -8.34
N THR A 16 22.98 -2.05 -7.20
CA THR A 16 22.09 -0.89 -6.98
C THR A 16 22.40 -0.11 -5.70
N ILE A 17 22.90 -0.76 -4.67
CA ILE A 17 23.07 -0.20 -3.32
C ILE A 17 23.90 1.09 -3.29
N THR A 18 24.97 1.19 -4.10
CA THR A 18 25.78 2.41 -4.18
C THR A 18 24.96 3.63 -4.59
N ARG A 19 24.08 3.48 -5.59
CA ARG A 19 23.19 4.54 -6.06
C ARG A 19 22.16 4.91 -5.01
N ALA A 20 21.54 3.92 -4.35
CA ALA A 20 20.57 4.14 -3.30
C ALA A 20 21.19 4.92 -2.13
N VAL A 21 22.35 4.51 -1.63
CA VAL A 21 23.08 5.21 -0.56
C VAL A 21 23.50 6.62 -0.99
N ALA A 22 24.00 6.79 -2.21
CA ALA A 22 24.38 8.11 -2.75
C ALA A 22 23.17 9.06 -2.77
N SER A 23 21.97 8.58 -3.09
CA SER A 23 20.76 9.39 -3.09
C SER A 23 20.33 9.86 -1.69
N VAL A 24 20.57 9.04 -0.66
CA VAL A 24 20.37 9.43 0.74
C VAL A 24 21.42 10.44 1.20
N ARG A 25 22.67 10.27 0.79
CA ARG A 25 23.75 11.23 1.10
C ARG A 25 23.50 12.61 0.49
N ALA A 26 22.82 12.66 -0.64
CA ALA A 26 22.50 13.90 -1.36
C ALA A 26 21.28 14.65 -0.76
N GLN A 27 20.66 14.17 0.32
CA GLN A 27 19.54 14.85 0.93
C GLN A 27 19.88 16.23 1.47
N THR A 28 19.03 17.21 1.18
CA THR A 28 19.17 18.60 1.64
C THR A 28 18.89 18.76 3.14
N TRP A 29 18.08 17.87 3.73
CA TRP A 29 17.92 17.77 5.18
C TRP A 29 19.14 17.09 5.79
N ALA A 30 19.88 17.78 6.64
CA ALA A 30 21.17 17.31 7.13
C ALA A 30 21.10 16.39 8.36
N ASP A 31 20.03 16.52 9.18
CA ASP A 31 19.87 15.80 10.45
C ASP A 31 19.22 14.43 10.28
N TRP A 32 19.98 13.51 9.67
CA TRP A 32 19.57 12.13 9.44
C TRP A 32 20.68 11.12 9.80
N GLU A 33 20.27 9.90 10.07
CA GLU A 33 21.11 8.70 10.05
C GLU A 33 20.58 7.72 8.98
N LEU A 34 21.46 6.88 8.46
CA LEU A 34 21.11 5.77 7.57
C LEU A 34 21.40 4.44 8.30
N VAL A 35 20.37 3.67 8.55
CA VAL A 35 20.45 2.33 9.14
C VAL A 35 20.26 1.30 8.03
N VAL A 36 21.34 0.68 7.60
CA VAL A 36 21.33 -0.41 6.63
C VAL A 36 21.35 -1.74 7.37
N MET A 37 20.37 -2.60 7.08
CA MET A 37 20.33 -3.96 7.62
C MET A 37 20.54 -4.97 6.49
N ASP A 38 21.70 -5.60 6.45
CA ASP A 38 22.03 -6.65 5.49
C ASP A 38 21.44 -8.00 5.93
N ASP A 39 20.57 -8.54 5.10
CA ASP A 39 19.83 -9.79 5.32
C ASP A 39 20.63 -11.03 4.82
N GLY A 40 21.92 -11.06 5.07
CA GLY A 40 22.74 -12.21 4.70
C GLY A 40 23.17 -12.23 3.24
N SER A 41 23.49 -11.08 2.64
CA SER A 41 23.91 -11.00 1.24
C SER A 41 25.17 -11.82 0.93
N THR A 42 25.22 -12.35 -0.30
CA THR A 42 26.28 -13.23 -0.81
C THR A 42 26.90 -12.76 -2.15
N ASP A 43 26.48 -11.60 -2.67
CA ASP A 43 26.82 -11.09 -4.01
C ASP A 43 27.83 -9.92 -4.03
N GLY A 44 28.53 -9.67 -2.92
CA GLY A 44 29.45 -8.51 -2.80
C GLY A 44 28.78 -7.26 -2.20
N THR A 45 27.50 -7.28 -1.89
CA THR A 45 26.79 -6.15 -1.22
C THR A 45 27.47 -5.74 0.08
N ARG A 46 27.95 -6.69 0.89
CA ARG A 46 28.60 -6.43 2.19
C ARG A 46 29.91 -5.66 2.06
N GLU A 47 30.71 -5.97 1.07
CA GLU A 47 31.97 -5.30 0.79
C GLU A 47 31.71 -3.83 0.43
N ILE A 48 30.77 -3.59 -0.48
CA ILE A 48 30.34 -2.24 -0.89
C ILE A 48 29.81 -1.45 0.33
N LEU A 49 28.98 -2.06 1.17
CA LEU A 49 28.43 -1.40 2.36
C LEU A 49 29.52 -1.02 3.37
N ARG A 50 30.56 -1.86 3.56
CA ARG A 50 31.73 -1.53 4.42
C ARG A 50 32.49 -0.32 3.89
N GLU A 51 32.74 -0.27 2.60
CA GLU A 51 33.43 0.86 1.94
C GLU A 51 32.63 2.16 2.08
N LEU A 52 31.30 2.11 1.84
CA LEU A 52 30.41 3.26 1.97
C LEU A 52 30.36 3.78 3.41
N ALA A 53 30.35 2.90 4.41
CA ALA A 53 30.35 3.27 5.83
C ALA A 53 31.65 3.92 6.30
N GLN A 54 32.78 3.68 5.62
CA GLN A 54 34.05 4.36 5.92
C GLN A 54 34.06 5.85 5.56
N VAL A 55 33.24 6.24 4.57
CA VAL A 55 33.18 7.61 4.05
C VAL A 55 31.91 8.39 4.48
N GLU A 56 30.93 7.71 5.05
CA GLU A 56 29.68 8.33 5.56
C GLU A 56 29.45 7.97 7.04
N THR A 57 29.83 8.86 7.93
CA THR A 57 29.78 8.62 9.39
C THR A 57 28.36 8.56 9.97
N ARG A 58 27.33 9.05 9.25
CA ARG A 58 25.93 8.95 9.63
C ARG A 58 25.32 7.59 9.21
N MET A 59 26.08 6.75 8.52
CA MET A 59 25.66 5.43 8.09
C MET A 59 26.07 4.35 9.10
N ARG A 60 25.14 3.50 9.49
CA ARG A 60 25.38 2.31 10.30
C ARG A 60 24.97 1.08 9.50
N VAL A 61 25.87 0.12 9.39
CA VAL A 61 25.62 -1.15 8.72
C VAL A 61 25.51 -2.25 9.79
N CYS A 62 24.38 -2.91 9.82
CA CYS A 62 24.11 -4.09 10.63
C CYS A 62 23.90 -5.28 9.70
N ALA A 63 24.23 -6.47 10.16
CA ALA A 63 24.03 -7.71 9.40
C ALA A 63 23.31 -8.76 10.26
N ARG A 64 22.56 -9.61 9.59
CA ARG A 64 21.86 -10.74 10.19
C ARG A 64 21.91 -11.97 9.28
N GLU A 65 21.48 -13.11 9.76
CA GLU A 65 21.17 -14.25 8.91
C GLU A 65 19.91 -13.97 8.08
N HIS A 66 19.86 -14.52 6.88
CA HIS A 66 18.74 -14.30 5.96
C HIS A 66 17.38 -14.73 6.59
N ALA A 67 16.46 -13.79 6.63
CA ALA A 67 15.15 -13.98 7.25
C ALA A 67 14.00 -13.30 6.50
N GLY A 68 14.30 -12.63 5.39
CA GLY A 68 13.32 -11.97 4.53
C GLY A 68 13.05 -10.51 4.89
N VAL A 69 12.39 -9.83 3.95
CA VAL A 69 12.24 -8.36 3.94
C VAL A 69 11.52 -7.82 5.17
N ALA A 70 10.44 -8.48 5.64
CA ALA A 70 9.65 -8.03 6.79
C ALA A 70 10.48 -8.00 8.08
N LEU A 71 11.16 -9.10 8.38
CA LEU A 71 11.98 -9.22 9.59
C LEU A 71 13.22 -8.34 9.53
N THR A 72 13.78 -8.15 8.34
CA THR A 72 14.95 -7.30 8.12
C THR A 72 14.60 -5.81 8.23
N ALA A 73 13.45 -5.40 7.69
CA ALA A 73 12.95 -4.04 7.89
C ALA A 73 12.65 -3.75 9.37
N ASN A 74 12.07 -4.70 10.10
CA ASN A 74 11.83 -4.56 11.54
C ASN A 74 13.13 -4.43 12.32
N ALA A 75 14.15 -5.22 12.00
CA ALA A 75 15.47 -5.12 12.63
C ALA A 75 16.12 -3.75 12.37
N ALA A 76 16.00 -3.22 11.13
CA ALA A 76 16.47 -1.87 10.81
C ALA A 76 15.72 -0.79 11.59
N MET A 77 14.39 -0.93 11.73
CA MET A 77 13.56 0.01 12.51
C MET A 77 13.87 -0.04 14.00
N ALA A 78 14.23 -1.20 14.55
CA ALA A 78 14.64 -1.34 15.96
C ALA A 78 15.93 -0.59 16.28
N GLU A 79 16.83 -0.48 15.31
CA GLU A 79 18.09 0.27 15.40
C GLU A 79 17.89 1.79 15.19
N ALA A 80 16.75 2.23 14.69
CA ALA A 80 16.45 3.63 14.39
C ALA A 80 16.35 4.49 15.66
N ARG A 81 17.04 5.64 15.67
CA ARG A 81 17.11 6.58 16.79
C ARG A 81 16.30 7.85 16.56
N GLY A 82 15.97 8.15 15.28
CA GLY A 82 15.23 9.35 14.89
C GLY A 82 13.79 9.35 15.39
N GLU A 83 13.22 10.53 15.45
CA GLU A 83 11.78 10.69 15.72
C GLU A 83 10.94 10.17 14.54
N PHE A 84 11.45 10.38 13.33
CA PHE A 84 10.85 9.88 12.10
C PHE A 84 11.65 8.72 11.53
N ILE A 85 10.96 7.76 10.94
CA ILE A 85 11.55 6.69 10.14
C ILE A 85 11.17 6.93 8.68
N ALA A 86 12.16 7.07 7.80
CA ALA A 86 11.98 7.12 6.35
C ALA A 86 12.34 5.77 5.75
N ARG A 87 11.40 5.14 5.06
CA ARG A 87 11.64 3.86 4.37
C ARG A 87 12.42 4.09 3.07
N MET A 88 13.35 3.20 2.76
CA MET A 88 14.11 3.20 1.51
C MET A 88 14.39 1.78 1.06
N ASP A 89 14.27 1.50 -0.24
CA ASP A 89 14.69 0.23 -0.83
C ASP A 89 16.05 0.36 -1.50
N ALA A 90 16.78 -0.76 -1.57
CA ALA A 90 18.17 -0.79 -2.04
C ALA A 90 18.32 -0.58 -3.56
N ASP A 91 17.23 -0.61 -4.30
CA ASP A 91 17.18 -0.43 -5.76
C ASP A 91 16.55 0.92 -6.18
N ASP A 92 16.01 1.72 -5.25
CA ASP A 92 15.35 2.98 -5.52
C ASP A 92 16.29 4.19 -5.47
N PHE A 93 15.74 5.37 -5.84
CA PHE A 93 16.45 6.64 -5.79
C PHE A 93 15.60 7.70 -5.07
N SER A 94 16.13 8.23 -3.96
CA SER A 94 15.53 9.30 -3.17
C SER A 94 15.97 10.67 -3.70
N HIS A 95 15.02 11.51 -4.15
CA HIS A 95 15.36 12.84 -4.64
C HIS A 95 15.84 13.73 -3.48
N PRO A 96 16.72 14.72 -3.74
CA PRO A 96 17.44 15.47 -2.68
C PRO A 96 16.54 16.16 -1.65
N GLU A 97 15.36 16.63 -2.02
CA GLU A 97 14.45 17.36 -1.15
C GLU A 97 13.48 16.45 -0.37
N ARG A 98 13.53 15.13 -0.57
CA ARG A 98 12.52 14.22 -0.02
C ARG A 98 12.40 14.33 1.50
N LEU A 99 13.51 14.22 2.24
CA LEU A 99 13.46 14.25 3.70
C LEU A 99 13.00 15.62 4.21
N ALA A 100 13.48 16.70 3.61
CA ALA A 100 13.12 18.06 3.99
C ALA A 100 11.61 18.32 3.84
N GLU A 101 11.04 17.97 2.69
CA GLU A 101 9.62 18.17 2.39
C GLU A 101 8.72 17.32 3.29
N GLN A 102 9.12 16.07 3.56
CA GLN A 102 8.34 15.18 4.40
C GLN A 102 8.39 15.60 5.88
N VAL A 103 9.55 16.03 6.39
CA VAL A 103 9.67 16.59 7.74
C VAL A 103 8.84 17.86 7.86
N ALA A 104 8.97 18.78 6.90
CA ALA A 104 8.22 20.03 6.91
C ALA A 104 6.70 19.80 6.98
N LEU A 105 6.18 18.80 6.24
CA LEU A 105 4.76 18.47 6.28
C LEU A 105 4.34 17.88 7.63
N LEU A 106 5.14 16.97 8.23
CA LEU A 106 4.83 16.36 9.53
C LEU A 106 4.93 17.33 10.71
N GLU A 107 5.68 18.42 10.57
CA GLU A 107 5.86 19.45 11.61
C GLU A 107 4.84 20.59 11.53
N GLN A 108 4.05 20.68 10.47
CA GLN A 108 2.97 21.66 10.38
C GLN A 108 1.95 21.44 11.50
N ALA A 109 1.49 22.53 12.11
CA ALA A 109 0.58 22.48 13.26
C ALA A 109 -0.76 21.78 12.94
N GLU A 110 -1.26 21.97 11.72
CA GLU A 110 -2.47 21.33 11.18
C GLU A 110 -2.32 19.83 10.92
N ASN A 111 -1.08 19.32 10.85
CA ASN A 111 -0.76 17.91 10.57
C ASN A 111 -0.32 17.13 11.82
N ARG A 112 -0.60 17.63 13.03
CA ARG A 112 -0.21 16.94 14.27
C ARG A 112 -0.79 15.55 14.43
N ASP A 113 -1.94 15.28 13.81
CA ASP A 113 -2.63 14.00 13.77
C ASP A 113 -2.19 13.10 12.60
N VAL A 114 -1.34 13.62 11.69
CA VAL A 114 -0.75 12.85 10.60
C VAL A 114 0.37 11.97 11.17
N GLY A 115 0.19 10.66 11.03
CA GLY A 115 1.15 9.67 11.52
C GLY A 115 2.22 9.30 10.49
N ALA A 116 1.90 9.42 9.20
CA ALA A 116 2.80 9.07 8.10
C ALA A 116 2.62 10.01 6.91
N VAL A 117 3.66 10.18 6.12
CA VAL A 117 3.66 11.00 4.91
C VAL A 117 4.35 10.27 3.76
N GLY A 118 3.65 10.12 2.65
CA GLY A 118 4.22 9.69 1.37
C GLY A 118 4.66 10.86 0.51
N CYS A 119 5.12 10.55 -0.69
CA CYS A 119 5.33 11.54 -1.76
C CYS A 119 4.85 10.97 -3.10
N PHE A 120 4.80 11.79 -4.13
CA PHE A 120 4.67 11.26 -5.48
C PHE A 120 5.92 10.48 -5.84
N VAL A 121 5.71 9.44 -6.63
CA VAL A 121 6.78 8.60 -7.13
C VAL A 121 6.81 8.63 -8.65
N GLU A 122 8.01 8.48 -9.20
CA GLU A 122 8.21 8.24 -10.62
C GLU A 122 8.46 6.76 -10.85
N PHE A 123 7.83 6.19 -11.87
CA PHE A 123 8.10 4.80 -12.26
C PHE A 123 9.42 4.75 -13.05
N GLY A 124 10.43 4.13 -12.47
CA GLY A 124 11.78 4.03 -13.04
C GLY A 124 11.98 2.86 -14.02
N GLY A 125 10.89 2.26 -14.51
CA GLY A 125 10.89 1.19 -15.49
C GLY A 125 10.37 1.62 -16.86
N ASP A 126 10.33 0.67 -17.81
CA ASP A 126 9.67 0.86 -19.10
C ASP A 126 8.14 0.82 -18.90
N ARG A 127 7.49 1.98 -19.05
CA ARG A 127 6.05 2.14 -18.87
C ARG A 127 5.21 1.34 -19.88
N ALA A 128 5.72 1.13 -21.09
CA ALA A 128 5.02 0.37 -22.12
C ALA A 128 5.09 -1.15 -21.85
N ALA A 129 6.27 -1.63 -21.50
CA ALA A 129 6.48 -3.04 -21.16
C ALA A 129 5.84 -3.42 -19.82
N ASN A 130 5.71 -2.49 -18.88
CA ASN A 130 5.22 -2.71 -17.50
C ASN A 130 4.02 -1.82 -17.16
N ALA A 131 3.04 -1.75 -18.07
CA ALA A 131 1.89 -0.85 -17.96
C ALA A 131 1.11 -1.00 -16.65
N GLY A 132 1.04 -2.19 -16.05
CA GLY A 132 0.37 -2.43 -14.77
C GLY A 132 1.01 -1.62 -13.62
N TYR A 133 2.32 -1.67 -13.49
CA TYR A 133 3.07 -0.91 -12.48
C TYR A 133 3.01 0.60 -12.73
N ALA A 134 3.11 1.00 -13.99
CA ALA A 134 3.00 2.41 -14.36
C ALA A 134 1.61 2.98 -14.00
N LEU A 135 0.54 2.25 -14.27
CA LEU A 135 -0.83 2.63 -13.90
C LEU A 135 -1.04 2.64 -12.39
N HIS A 136 -0.41 1.71 -11.66
CA HIS A 136 -0.43 1.73 -10.20
C HIS A 136 0.21 3.01 -9.65
N VAL A 137 1.36 3.41 -10.17
CA VAL A 137 2.04 4.66 -9.79
C VAL A 137 1.16 5.88 -10.10
N ASP A 138 0.55 5.94 -11.28
CA ASP A 138 -0.36 7.04 -11.64
C ASP A 138 -1.56 7.10 -10.67
N TRP A 139 -2.14 5.95 -10.33
CA TRP A 139 -3.25 5.86 -9.39
C TRP A 139 -2.84 6.25 -7.97
N VAL A 140 -1.70 5.75 -7.46
CA VAL A 140 -1.20 6.11 -6.13
C VAL A 140 -0.93 7.61 -6.05
N ASN A 141 -0.32 8.22 -7.07
CA ASN A 141 -0.07 9.66 -7.10
C ASN A 141 -1.37 10.49 -7.13
N ALA A 142 -2.46 9.95 -7.66
CA ALA A 142 -3.76 10.63 -7.65
C ALA A 142 -4.48 10.62 -6.29
N LEU A 143 -4.03 9.80 -5.33
CA LEU A 143 -4.57 9.78 -3.95
C LEU A 143 -3.92 10.92 -3.14
N LEU A 144 -4.54 12.10 -3.10
CA LEU A 144 -3.95 13.31 -2.55
C LEU A 144 -4.28 13.56 -1.08
N THR A 145 -5.47 13.15 -0.64
CA THR A 145 -5.95 13.44 0.72
C THR A 145 -5.88 12.22 1.62
N PRO A 146 -5.76 12.39 2.95
CA PRO A 146 -5.80 11.26 3.88
C PRO A 146 -7.06 10.39 3.72
N GLU A 147 -8.19 10.99 3.40
CA GLU A 147 -9.46 10.29 3.19
C GLU A 147 -9.42 9.44 1.90
N ALA A 148 -8.86 9.98 0.81
CA ALA A 148 -8.68 9.24 -0.45
C ALA A 148 -7.71 8.06 -0.26
N ILE A 149 -6.62 8.26 0.49
CA ILE A 149 -5.66 7.21 0.83
C ILE A 149 -6.34 6.13 1.69
N ALA A 150 -7.13 6.55 2.69
CA ALA A 150 -7.84 5.65 3.57
C ALA A 150 -8.88 4.79 2.82
N LEU A 151 -9.63 5.35 1.88
CA LEU A 151 -10.57 4.61 1.02
C LEU A 151 -9.82 3.75 -0.01
N GLY A 152 -8.73 4.27 -0.56
CA GLY A 152 -7.88 3.59 -1.53
C GLY A 152 -7.31 2.26 -1.02
N ARG A 153 -7.14 2.10 0.30
CA ARG A 153 -6.62 0.86 0.89
C ARG A 153 -7.39 -0.40 0.52
N PHE A 154 -8.67 -0.28 0.19
CA PHE A 154 -9.48 -1.42 -0.22
C PHE A 154 -9.36 -1.75 -1.71
N VAL A 155 -8.91 -0.81 -2.51
CA VAL A 155 -8.60 -1.02 -3.93
C VAL A 155 -7.29 -1.81 -4.06
N GLU A 156 -6.20 -1.18 -3.62
CA GLU A 156 -4.84 -1.70 -3.66
C GLU A 156 -3.99 -0.96 -2.62
N GLN A 157 -2.69 -1.27 -2.53
CA GLN A 157 -1.75 -0.55 -1.66
C GLN A 157 -1.73 0.95 -1.99
N PRO A 158 -2.16 1.84 -1.07
CA PRO A 158 -2.42 3.25 -1.40
C PRO A 158 -1.19 4.15 -1.33
N VAL A 159 -0.05 3.61 -0.93
CA VAL A 159 1.24 4.29 -0.84
C VAL A 159 2.36 3.35 -1.31
N VAL A 160 3.35 3.87 -2.01
CA VAL A 160 4.55 3.11 -2.37
C VAL A 160 5.46 3.04 -1.15
N ASN A 161 5.72 1.84 -0.65
CA ASN A 161 6.38 1.62 0.64
C ASN A 161 7.69 2.40 0.83
N PRO A 162 8.67 2.41 -0.11
CA PRO A 162 9.90 3.19 0.03
C PRO A 162 9.71 4.71 -0.07
N SER A 163 8.51 5.19 -0.40
CA SER A 163 8.23 6.64 -0.45
C SER A 163 7.79 7.22 0.90
N VAL A 164 7.57 6.38 1.93
CA VAL A 164 6.90 6.82 3.15
C VAL A 164 7.90 7.17 4.25
N MET A 165 7.62 8.27 4.96
CA MET A 165 8.18 8.63 6.26
C MET A 165 7.06 8.58 7.29
N PHE A 166 7.33 8.10 8.52
CA PHE A 166 6.34 7.99 9.58
C PHE A 166 6.94 8.24 10.96
N ARG A 167 6.09 8.57 11.92
CA ARG A 167 6.48 8.74 13.33
C ARG A 167 6.91 7.40 13.91
N ARG A 168 8.13 7.34 14.46
CA ARG A 168 8.70 6.09 15.01
C ARG A 168 7.83 5.47 16.11
N GLU A 169 7.11 6.28 16.88
CA GLU A 169 6.18 5.80 17.91
C GLU A 169 5.08 4.87 17.39
N LEU A 170 4.71 4.98 16.10
CA LEU A 170 3.72 4.09 15.49
C LEU A 170 4.17 2.64 15.51
N VAL A 171 5.46 2.39 15.34
CA VAL A 171 6.03 1.03 15.40
C VAL A 171 5.86 0.43 16.79
N ALA A 172 6.11 1.20 17.84
CA ALA A 172 5.92 0.75 19.21
C ALA A 172 4.43 0.52 19.55
N ARG A 173 3.55 1.38 19.03
CA ARG A 173 2.12 1.35 19.34
C ARG A 173 1.36 0.29 18.54
N LEU A 174 1.67 0.14 17.24
CA LEU A 174 0.89 -0.66 16.31
C LEU A 174 1.66 -1.87 15.75
N GLY A 175 2.93 -2.00 16.08
CA GLY A 175 3.84 -3.02 15.53
C GLY A 175 4.39 -2.63 14.16
N GLY A 176 5.54 -3.22 13.79
CA GLY A 176 6.16 -3.13 12.48
C GLY A 176 5.53 -4.09 11.45
N TYR A 177 6.31 -4.50 10.47
CA TYR A 177 5.87 -5.46 9.46
C TYR A 177 5.57 -6.83 10.07
N ARG A 178 4.55 -7.50 9.57
CA ARG A 178 4.26 -8.89 9.89
C ARG A 178 4.77 -9.79 8.78
N ASP A 179 5.38 -10.91 9.16
CA ASP A 179 5.75 -11.95 8.22
C ASP A 179 4.59 -12.94 8.04
N GLY A 180 4.40 -13.43 6.80
CA GLY A 180 3.33 -14.35 6.46
C GLY A 180 3.14 -14.52 4.96
N ASP A 181 2.16 -15.35 4.57
CA ASP A 181 1.80 -15.61 3.17
C ASP A 181 0.97 -14.48 2.55
N PHE A 182 1.40 -13.26 2.74
CA PHE A 182 0.75 -12.04 2.24
C PHE A 182 1.78 -10.92 2.00
N PRO A 183 1.46 -9.88 1.20
CA PRO A 183 2.30 -8.71 1.04
C PRO A 183 2.44 -7.97 2.39
N GLU A 184 3.64 -7.98 2.96
CA GLU A 184 3.91 -7.48 4.31
C GLU A 184 3.69 -5.97 4.44
N ASP A 185 3.99 -5.23 3.39
CA ASP A 185 3.82 -3.79 3.34
C ASP A 185 2.34 -3.40 3.20
N TYR A 186 1.58 -4.13 2.40
CA TYR A 186 0.14 -3.90 2.30
C TYR A 186 -0.58 -4.24 3.61
N GLU A 187 -0.17 -5.32 4.32
CA GLU A 187 -0.69 -5.64 5.65
C GLU A 187 -0.42 -4.50 6.64
N LEU A 188 0.80 -3.97 6.66
CA LEU A 188 1.17 -2.85 7.53
C LEU A 188 0.24 -1.65 7.32
N TRP A 189 0.04 -1.24 6.07
CA TRP A 189 -0.79 -0.07 5.76
C TRP A 189 -2.27 -0.31 6.02
N LEU A 190 -2.81 -1.51 5.73
CA LEU A 190 -4.17 -1.88 6.10
C LEU A 190 -4.39 -1.77 7.61
N ARG A 191 -3.49 -2.34 8.40
CA ARG A 191 -3.56 -2.34 9.86
C ARG A 191 -3.43 -0.94 10.45
N TRP A 192 -2.49 -0.14 9.98
CA TRP A 192 -2.29 1.21 10.49
C TRP A 192 -3.45 2.13 10.12
N LEU A 193 -3.94 2.07 8.89
CA LEU A 193 -5.12 2.83 8.47
C LEU A 193 -6.39 2.40 9.23
N ASP A 194 -6.57 1.10 9.51
CA ASP A 194 -7.67 0.59 10.34
C ASP A 194 -7.60 1.09 11.79
N ALA A 195 -6.39 1.25 12.32
CA ALA A 195 -6.14 1.84 13.63
C ALA A 195 -6.26 3.38 13.66
N GLY A 196 -6.67 4.01 12.56
CA GLY A 196 -6.90 5.45 12.46
C GLY A 196 -5.65 6.29 12.16
N VAL A 197 -4.53 5.67 11.73
CA VAL A 197 -3.37 6.46 11.28
C VAL A 197 -3.73 7.24 10.04
N ARG A 198 -3.59 8.55 10.10
CA ARG A 198 -3.75 9.43 8.93
C ARG A 198 -2.44 9.48 8.15
N ILE A 199 -2.53 9.29 6.84
CA ILE A 199 -1.40 9.37 5.92
C ILE A 199 -1.63 10.56 4.98
N ALA A 200 -0.72 11.52 5.00
CA ALA A 200 -0.70 12.63 4.03
C ALA A 200 0.28 12.35 2.89
N LYS A 201 0.33 13.24 1.91
CA LYS A 201 1.25 13.08 0.77
C LYS A 201 1.79 14.43 0.32
N VAL A 202 3.11 14.50 0.12
CA VAL A 202 3.76 15.63 -0.56
C VAL A 202 3.47 15.50 -2.06
N PRO A 203 2.80 16.48 -2.71
CA PRO A 203 2.40 16.39 -4.12
C PRO A 203 3.57 16.74 -5.07
N ARG A 204 4.73 16.16 -4.82
CA ARG A 204 5.97 16.29 -5.62
C ARG A 204 6.60 14.92 -5.80
N VAL A 205 7.18 14.68 -6.99
CA VAL A 205 7.98 13.48 -7.24
C VAL A 205 9.28 13.58 -6.46
N LEU A 206 9.40 12.74 -5.43
CA LEU A 206 10.56 12.74 -4.51
C LEU A 206 11.19 11.35 -4.36
N LEU A 207 10.69 10.36 -5.10
CA LEU A 207 11.28 9.03 -5.20
C LEU A 207 11.13 8.51 -6.62
N THR A 208 12.21 7.95 -7.19
CA THR A 208 12.14 7.11 -8.39
C THR A 208 12.05 5.66 -7.95
N TRP A 209 10.90 5.03 -8.23
CA TRP A 209 10.61 3.64 -7.89
C TRP A 209 11.06 2.75 -9.06
N ASN A 210 12.24 2.16 -8.90
CA ASN A 210 12.86 1.38 -9.97
C ASN A 210 12.23 -0.01 -10.10
N ASP A 211 12.17 -0.49 -11.33
CA ASP A 211 11.56 -1.77 -11.67
C ASP A 211 12.63 -2.77 -12.11
N ALA A 212 13.12 -3.57 -11.16
CA ALA A 212 14.06 -4.65 -11.46
C ALA A 212 13.32 -5.96 -11.78
N PRO A 213 13.80 -6.76 -12.73
CA PRO A 213 13.18 -8.08 -13.03
C PRO A 213 13.15 -9.03 -11.82
N THR A 214 14.07 -8.85 -10.88
CA THR A 214 14.25 -9.67 -9.68
C THR A 214 13.42 -9.21 -8.48
N ARG A 215 12.55 -8.21 -8.63
CA ARG A 215 11.72 -7.72 -7.53
C ARG A 215 10.88 -8.82 -6.91
N LEU A 216 10.74 -8.80 -5.58
CA LEU A 216 9.90 -9.75 -4.82
C LEU A 216 8.46 -9.79 -5.33
N THR A 217 7.88 -8.65 -5.70
CA THR A 217 6.54 -8.56 -6.29
C THR A 217 6.35 -9.34 -7.59
N ARG A 218 7.46 -9.76 -8.24
CA ARG A 218 7.43 -10.58 -9.46
C ARG A 218 7.74 -12.05 -9.21
N THR A 219 8.49 -12.36 -8.15
CA THR A 219 9.11 -13.66 -7.93
C THR A 219 8.54 -14.44 -6.75
N ASP A 220 7.94 -13.75 -5.77
CA ASP A 220 7.44 -14.36 -4.54
C ASP A 220 5.90 -14.51 -4.58
N ALA A 221 5.42 -15.71 -4.26
CA ALA A 221 3.99 -16.03 -4.24
C ALA A 221 3.15 -15.19 -3.28
N ARG A 222 3.77 -14.59 -2.25
CA ARG A 222 3.11 -13.66 -1.32
C ARG A 222 2.48 -12.46 -2.03
N TYR A 223 3.01 -12.08 -3.21
CA TYR A 223 2.49 -10.98 -4.02
C TYR A 223 1.60 -11.42 -5.18
N ALA A 224 1.17 -12.70 -5.20
CA ALA A 224 0.19 -13.13 -6.17
C ALA A 224 -1.15 -12.39 -5.99
N PRO A 225 -1.89 -12.06 -7.06
CA PRO A 225 -3.13 -11.27 -6.97
C PRO A 225 -4.15 -11.81 -5.95
N ASP A 226 -4.29 -13.14 -5.84
CA ASP A 226 -5.21 -13.75 -4.87
C ASP A 226 -4.79 -13.48 -3.40
N ALA A 227 -3.48 -13.33 -3.11
CA ALA A 227 -2.99 -13.01 -1.77
C ALA A 227 -3.45 -11.62 -1.30
N PHE A 228 -3.43 -10.62 -2.20
CA PHE A 228 -3.97 -9.29 -1.91
C PHE A 228 -5.48 -9.34 -1.60
N PHE A 229 -6.27 -10.09 -2.36
CA PHE A 229 -7.71 -10.21 -2.12
C PHE A 229 -8.03 -10.99 -0.84
N ARG A 230 -7.25 -12.02 -0.54
CA ARG A 230 -7.35 -12.78 0.71
C ARG A 230 -7.04 -11.90 1.92
N LEU A 231 -5.93 -11.16 1.86
CA LEU A 231 -5.50 -10.28 2.94
C LEU A 231 -6.54 -9.19 3.22
N LYS A 232 -6.94 -8.43 2.20
CA LYS A 232 -7.86 -7.29 2.43
C LYS A 232 -9.29 -7.69 2.81
N ALA A 233 -9.67 -8.97 2.64
CA ALA A 233 -11.01 -9.44 3.03
C ALA A 233 -11.27 -9.25 4.53
N GLU A 234 -10.29 -9.46 5.39
CA GLU A 234 -10.38 -9.17 6.82
C GLU A 234 -10.71 -7.70 7.07
N TRP A 235 -9.95 -6.81 6.46
CA TRP A 235 -10.08 -5.36 6.69
C TRP A 235 -11.38 -4.79 6.10
N ILE A 236 -11.84 -5.33 4.96
CA ILE A 236 -13.16 -5.02 4.41
C ILE A 236 -14.26 -5.48 5.37
N ALA A 237 -14.17 -6.68 5.94
CA ALA A 237 -15.15 -7.18 6.89
C ALA A 237 -15.20 -6.31 8.16
N ARG A 238 -14.06 -5.89 8.69
CA ARG A 238 -13.97 -4.95 9.82
C ARG A 238 -14.62 -3.61 9.51
N GLU A 239 -14.37 -3.07 8.30
CA GLU A 239 -14.99 -1.83 7.87
C GLU A 239 -16.51 -1.97 7.74
N LEU A 240 -16.99 -3.05 7.11
CA LEU A 240 -18.43 -3.33 6.99
C LEU A 240 -19.12 -3.43 8.36
N ALA A 241 -18.45 -4.00 9.36
CA ALA A 241 -18.99 -4.06 10.72
C ALA A 241 -19.16 -2.68 11.37
N ARG A 242 -18.43 -1.65 10.89
CA ARG A 242 -18.57 -0.26 11.35
C ARG A 242 -19.62 0.52 10.55
N VAL A 243 -19.55 0.40 9.21
CA VAL A 243 -20.31 1.30 8.32
C VAL A 243 -21.57 0.69 7.72
N ALA A 244 -21.71 -0.64 7.70
CA ALA A 244 -22.82 -1.34 7.03
C ALA A 244 -23.75 -2.10 7.99
N VAL A 245 -23.83 -1.68 9.24
CA VAL A 245 -24.64 -2.35 10.28
C VAL A 245 -26.09 -2.50 9.84
N GLY A 246 -26.61 -3.74 9.88
CA GLY A 246 -27.97 -4.07 9.50
C GLY A 246 -28.28 -4.04 8.00
N ARG A 247 -27.32 -3.68 7.15
CA ARG A 247 -27.49 -3.60 5.70
C ARG A 247 -27.12 -4.89 4.98
N LYS A 248 -27.82 -5.21 3.90
CA LYS A 248 -27.45 -6.31 3.01
C LYS A 248 -26.24 -5.93 2.19
N ILE A 249 -25.25 -6.84 2.10
CA ILE A 249 -24.03 -6.65 1.29
C ILE A 249 -24.29 -7.17 -0.12
N VAL A 250 -24.08 -6.31 -1.10
CA VAL A 250 -24.23 -6.63 -2.53
C VAL A 250 -22.90 -6.40 -3.25
N VAL A 251 -22.52 -7.29 -4.14
CA VAL A 251 -21.27 -7.19 -4.89
C VAL A 251 -21.52 -6.71 -6.31
N TRP A 252 -20.87 -5.63 -6.71
CA TRP A 252 -20.88 -5.17 -8.10
C TRP A 252 -19.88 -5.99 -8.93
N GLY A 253 -20.42 -6.70 -9.92
CA GLY A 253 -19.77 -7.66 -10.79
C GLY A 253 -20.21 -9.10 -10.50
N ALA A 254 -21.00 -9.69 -11.39
CA ALA A 254 -21.48 -11.08 -11.28
C ALA A 254 -20.55 -12.09 -12.00
N GLY A 255 -19.43 -11.64 -12.58
CA GLY A 255 -18.45 -12.47 -13.28
C GLY A 255 -17.71 -13.43 -12.36
N ARG A 256 -17.18 -14.53 -12.94
CA ARG A 256 -16.48 -15.60 -12.19
C ARG A 256 -15.34 -15.07 -11.33
N HIS A 257 -14.49 -14.20 -11.89
CA HIS A 257 -13.34 -13.65 -11.17
C HIS A 257 -13.76 -12.76 -9.97
N THR A 258 -14.74 -11.89 -10.19
CA THR A 258 -15.31 -11.05 -9.12
C THR A 258 -15.86 -11.90 -7.99
N ARG A 259 -16.66 -12.92 -8.31
CA ARG A 259 -17.25 -13.84 -7.33
C ARG A 259 -16.17 -14.60 -6.54
N LYS A 260 -15.11 -15.09 -7.21
CA LYS A 260 -13.98 -15.75 -6.55
C LYS A 260 -13.31 -14.84 -5.53
N ARG A 261 -13.07 -13.58 -5.89
CA ARG A 261 -12.44 -12.59 -5.01
C ARG A 261 -13.32 -12.21 -3.83
N ALA A 262 -14.61 -11.95 -4.08
CA ALA A 262 -15.56 -11.64 -3.01
C ALA A 262 -15.83 -12.82 -2.08
N ALA A 263 -15.61 -14.06 -2.53
CA ALA A 263 -15.81 -15.26 -1.71
C ALA A 263 -14.90 -15.32 -0.47
N TRP A 264 -13.74 -14.66 -0.47
CA TRP A 264 -12.87 -14.56 0.71
C TRP A 264 -13.54 -13.89 1.91
N LEU A 265 -14.54 -13.03 1.68
CA LEU A 265 -15.31 -12.37 2.73
C LEU A 265 -16.10 -13.34 3.61
N ALA A 266 -16.49 -14.50 3.07
CA ALA A 266 -17.25 -15.50 3.83
C ALA A 266 -16.45 -16.04 5.03
N GLY A 267 -15.12 -16.18 4.91
CA GLY A 267 -14.24 -16.56 6.00
C GLY A 267 -14.22 -15.57 7.17
N TRP A 268 -14.70 -14.34 6.95
CA TRP A 268 -14.82 -13.27 7.95
C TRP A 268 -16.27 -12.97 8.33
N GLY A 269 -17.19 -13.89 8.04
CA GLY A 269 -18.61 -13.80 8.43
C GLY A 269 -19.47 -12.84 7.60
N VAL A 270 -18.95 -12.31 6.48
CA VAL A 270 -19.72 -11.43 5.60
C VAL A 270 -20.55 -12.26 4.62
N LEU A 271 -21.88 -12.10 4.70
CA LEU A 271 -22.83 -12.76 3.83
C LEU A 271 -23.19 -11.86 2.64
N ILE A 272 -22.89 -12.31 1.43
CA ILE A 272 -23.29 -11.62 0.19
C ILE A 272 -24.76 -11.94 -0.08
N ALA A 273 -25.60 -10.91 -0.21
CA ALA A 273 -27.03 -11.04 -0.46
C ALA A 273 -27.40 -11.06 -1.96
N GLY A 274 -26.49 -10.63 -2.83
CA GLY A 274 -26.73 -10.57 -4.28
C GLY A 274 -25.61 -9.89 -5.03
N TYR A 275 -25.81 -9.76 -6.33
CA TYR A 275 -24.85 -9.12 -7.24
C TYR A 275 -25.54 -8.03 -8.05
N VAL A 276 -24.75 -7.01 -8.42
CA VAL A 276 -25.11 -6.01 -9.44
C VAL A 276 -24.24 -6.22 -10.67
N ASP A 277 -24.81 -6.17 -11.86
CA ASP A 277 -24.03 -6.22 -13.10
C ASP A 277 -24.64 -5.29 -14.16
N VAL A 278 -23.79 -4.75 -15.02
CA VAL A 278 -24.20 -3.92 -16.17
C VAL A 278 -24.59 -4.76 -17.39
N ASP A 279 -24.20 -6.02 -17.42
CA ASP A 279 -24.50 -6.94 -18.52
C ASP A 279 -25.93 -7.45 -18.41
N VAL A 280 -26.78 -6.98 -19.31
CA VAL A 280 -28.21 -7.36 -19.42
C VAL A 280 -28.42 -8.88 -19.55
N LYS A 281 -27.42 -9.61 -20.06
CA LYS A 281 -27.49 -11.08 -20.16
C LYS A 281 -27.39 -11.78 -18.80
N LYS A 282 -26.91 -11.07 -17.78
CA LYS A 282 -26.77 -11.59 -16.41
C LYS A 282 -27.89 -11.10 -15.49
N THR A 283 -28.41 -9.90 -15.74
CA THR A 283 -29.47 -9.30 -14.90
C THR A 283 -30.76 -10.13 -14.96
N GLY A 284 -31.49 -10.18 -13.87
CA GLY A 284 -32.71 -10.98 -13.71
C GLY A 284 -32.43 -12.49 -13.49
N ARG A 285 -31.17 -12.93 -13.54
CA ARG A 285 -30.78 -14.32 -13.30
C ARG A 285 -30.35 -14.56 -11.84
N ARG A 286 -30.23 -15.83 -11.49
CA ARG A 286 -29.61 -16.25 -10.23
C ARG A 286 -28.28 -16.93 -10.50
N ILE A 287 -27.31 -16.74 -9.61
CA ILE A 287 -26.00 -17.39 -9.69
C ILE A 287 -26.15 -18.89 -9.40
N GLY A 288 -25.72 -19.74 -10.34
CA GLY A 288 -25.69 -21.17 -10.12
C GLY A 288 -24.89 -21.57 -8.87
N GLY A 289 -25.36 -22.54 -8.12
CA GLY A 289 -24.76 -23.03 -6.87
C GLY A 289 -25.14 -22.23 -5.62
N THR A 290 -25.32 -20.89 -5.69
CA THR A 290 -25.70 -20.08 -4.53
C THR A 290 -27.15 -19.61 -4.55
N GLY A 291 -27.79 -19.57 -5.71
CA GLY A 291 -29.15 -19.02 -5.88
C GLY A 291 -29.25 -17.51 -5.72
N LEU A 292 -28.13 -16.78 -5.51
CA LEU A 292 -28.13 -15.34 -5.27
C LEU A 292 -28.58 -14.57 -6.52
N PRO A 293 -29.42 -13.51 -6.36
CA PRO A 293 -29.94 -12.73 -7.48
C PRO A 293 -28.83 -11.84 -8.09
N VAL A 294 -28.95 -11.58 -9.39
CA VAL A 294 -28.20 -10.55 -10.11
C VAL A 294 -29.18 -9.48 -10.56
N ILE A 295 -29.02 -8.27 -10.06
CA ILE A 295 -29.85 -7.10 -10.44
C ILE A 295 -29.08 -6.17 -11.37
N GLY A 296 -29.81 -5.39 -12.16
CA GLY A 296 -29.25 -4.29 -12.94
C GLY A 296 -28.96 -3.07 -12.06
N VAL A 297 -28.12 -2.16 -12.55
CA VAL A 297 -27.77 -0.92 -11.84
C VAL A 297 -29.03 -0.08 -11.55
N GLU A 298 -29.99 -0.09 -12.48
CA GLU A 298 -31.24 0.69 -12.34
C GLU A 298 -32.18 0.12 -11.26
N ALA A 299 -31.99 -1.13 -10.87
CA ALA A 299 -32.76 -1.79 -9.81
C ALA A 299 -32.09 -1.71 -8.43
N LEU A 300 -31.01 -0.94 -8.28
CA LEU A 300 -30.42 -0.66 -6.97
C LEU A 300 -31.44 0.05 -6.07
N PRO A 301 -31.61 -0.40 -4.81
CA PRO A 301 -32.45 0.27 -3.82
C PRO A 301 -31.97 1.70 -3.52
N ALA A 302 -32.66 2.40 -2.65
CA ALA A 302 -32.21 3.70 -2.15
C ALA A 302 -30.91 3.56 -1.33
N PRO A 303 -30.04 4.60 -1.30
CA PRO A 303 -28.88 4.63 -0.41
C PRO A 303 -29.29 4.36 1.05
N GLY A 304 -28.47 3.58 1.75
CA GLY A 304 -28.73 3.18 3.14
C GLY A 304 -29.42 1.82 3.32
N GLU A 305 -30.14 1.30 2.31
CA GLU A 305 -30.77 -0.02 2.40
C GLU A 305 -29.78 -1.17 2.21
N ILE A 306 -28.82 -0.98 1.33
CA ILE A 306 -27.76 -1.95 1.04
C ILE A 306 -26.39 -1.30 1.15
N PHE A 307 -25.34 -2.12 1.17
CA PHE A 307 -23.96 -1.68 1.01
C PHE A 307 -23.35 -2.38 -0.21
N VAL A 308 -22.70 -1.61 -1.10
CA VAL A 308 -22.16 -2.14 -2.36
C VAL A 308 -20.64 -2.29 -2.27
N LEU A 309 -20.12 -3.47 -2.62
CA LEU A 309 -18.69 -3.73 -2.77
C LEU A 309 -18.37 -3.92 -4.25
N SER A 310 -17.55 -3.05 -4.84
CA SER A 310 -17.16 -3.14 -6.24
C SER A 310 -15.84 -3.90 -6.39
N TYR A 311 -15.89 -5.12 -6.99
CA TYR A 311 -14.74 -5.99 -7.23
C TYR A 311 -14.36 -6.10 -8.71
N VAL A 312 -14.77 -5.16 -9.54
CA VAL A 312 -14.50 -5.20 -10.99
C VAL A 312 -13.14 -4.60 -11.29
N THR A 313 -12.24 -5.40 -11.88
CA THR A 313 -10.86 -4.99 -12.20
C THR A 313 -10.65 -4.55 -13.64
N THR A 314 -11.70 -4.56 -14.48
CA THR A 314 -11.61 -4.07 -15.86
C THR A 314 -11.21 -2.60 -15.86
N ARG A 315 -10.29 -2.23 -16.73
CA ARG A 315 -9.81 -0.85 -16.86
C ARG A 315 -10.98 0.12 -17.06
N GLY A 316 -11.00 1.22 -16.32
CA GLY A 316 -12.08 2.21 -16.33
C GLY A 316 -13.35 1.80 -15.56
N ALA A 317 -13.50 0.53 -15.16
CA ALA A 317 -14.69 0.09 -14.44
C ALA A 317 -14.81 0.72 -13.06
N ARG A 318 -13.69 1.01 -12.40
CA ARG A 318 -13.68 1.66 -11.09
C ARG A 318 -14.34 3.03 -11.14
N ASP A 319 -13.91 3.88 -12.05
CA ASP A 319 -14.46 5.24 -12.20
C ASP A 319 -15.90 5.21 -12.71
N TYR A 320 -16.20 4.31 -13.64
CA TYR A 320 -17.57 4.07 -14.09
C TYR A 320 -18.50 3.67 -12.93
N ASN A 321 -18.11 2.68 -12.13
CA ASN A 321 -18.92 2.20 -11.01
C ASN A 321 -19.11 3.28 -9.95
N ARG A 322 -18.05 4.04 -9.63
CA ARG A 322 -18.12 5.19 -8.73
C ARG A 322 -19.12 6.23 -9.24
N ALA A 323 -18.98 6.64 -10.50
CA ALA A 323 -19.87 7.65 -11.10
C ALA A 323 -21.34 7.20 -11.05
N ARG A 324 -21.63 5.96 -11.45
CA ARG A 324 -22.99 5.43 -11.44
C ARG A 324 -23.60 5.32 -10.03
N LEU A 325 -22.79 4.99 -9.02
CA LEU A 325 -23.27 4.96 -7.62
C LEU A 325 -23.51 6.38 -7.10
N VAL A 326 -22.62 7.31 -7.36
CA VAL A 326 -22.75 8.72 -6.94
C VAL A 326 -23.97 9.38 -7.61
N GLU A 327 -24.22 9.16 -8.91
CA GLU A 327 -25.42 9.63 -9.62
C GLU A 327 -26.72 9.15 -8.96
N ARG A 328 -26.69 7.99 -8.28
CA ARG A 328 -27.83 7.43 -7.53
C ARG A 328 -27.86 7.85 -6.07
N GLY A 329 -27.00 8.77 -5.65
CA GLY A 329 -26.95 9.33 -4.29
C GLY A 329 -26.16 8.50 -3.28
N TYR A 330 -25.46 7.43 -3.71
CA TYR A 330 -24.57 6.66 -2.85
C TYR A 330 -23.26 7.44 -2.59
N ALA A 331 -22.73 7.36 -1.37
CA ALA A 331 -21.46 7.96 -0.99
C ALA A 331 -20.40 6.88 -0.72
N GLU A 332 -19.20 7.04 -1.29
CA GLU A 332 -18.07 6.16 -1.04
C GLU A 332 -17.67 6.21 0.45
N GLY A 333 -17.35 5.06 1.03
CA GLY A 333 -17.08 4.92 2.47
C GLY A 333 -18.33 4.78 3.35
N ARG A 334 -19.48 5.33 2.92
CA ARG A 334 -20.74 5.24 3.67
C ARG A 334 -21.70 4.18 3.10
N ASP A 335 -21.82 4.10 1.79
CA ASP A 335 -22.79 3.24 1.10
C ASP A 335 -22.14 2.24 0.15
N PHE A 336 -20.90 2.48 -0.24
CA PHE A 336 -20.12 1.55 -1.05
C PHE A 336 -18.61 1.68 -0.81
N LEU A 337 -17.88 0.62 -1.18
CA LEU A 337 -16.42 0.60 -1.28
C LEU A 337 -15.99 0.06 -2.65
N LEU A 338 -14.92 0.64 -3.19
CA LEU A 338 -14.19 0.09 -4.32
C LEU A 338 -13.14 -0.89 -3.77
N CYS A 339 -13.21 -2.15 -4.21
CA CYS A 339 -12.38 -3.24 -3.70
C CYS A 339 -11.43 -3.83 -4.75
N ALA A 340 -11.36 -3.20 -5.95
CA ALA A 340 -10.46 -3.62 -7.02
C ALA A 340 -10.20 -2.49 -8.02
#